data_e927d7ea080f062b5f33c75be1f4b48f
#
_entry.id   e927d7ea080f062b5f33c75be1f4b48f
#
_cell.length_a   1.000
_cell.length_b   1.000
_cell.length_c   1.000
_cell.angle_alpha   90.00
_cell.angle_beta   90.00
_cell.angle_gamma   90.00
#
_symmetry.space_group_name_H-M   'P 1'
#
loop_
_entity.id
_entity.type
_entity.pdbx_description
1 polymer ?
#
loop_
_entity_poly.entity_id
_entity_poly.type
_entity_poly.pdbx_seq_one_letter_code
_entity_poly.pdbx_strand_id
1 'polypeptide(L)'
;HFDSLAAPSGQPLDVHLTIDTGMGRGGVLPDQAAAAIAHIHSLPHLRLTGLGSHLPAADEDPEFTRQPFNQFDSLIESLSPITNNQSPITPLHIHLSNSAGLLAYQSRTTNLVRPGLMLYGCSPLPGFQAKLQPVMTLKSRVALIRDLPVGHGISYGRTAVLDRPSRVATIGIGYGDGYPRSISGNNPEVLIRQTRCPLLGRVTMDQIMVDVSALPHCLIGDEVELFGSHIPVSEVAAKANTIPWEIFTSITPRVNRLYLQKSST
;
A
#
# COMPACT_ATOMS: atom_id res chain seq x y z
N HIS A 1 26.05 6.92 17.29
CA HIS A 1 25.35 5.68 17.68
C HIS A 1 25.51 4.57 16.64
N PHE A 2 25.15 4.76 15.36
CA PHE A 2 25.33 3.73 14.32
C PHE A 2 26.79 3.35 14.10
N ASP A 3 27.73 4.31 14.16
CA ASP A 3 29.16 4.05 14.08
C ASP A 3 29.62 3.10 15.19
N SER A 4 29.18 3.36 16.43
CA SER A 4 29.51 2.49 17.57
C SER A 4 28.90 1.10 17.47
N LEU A 5 27.72 0.95 16.83
CA LEU A 5 27.10 -0.35 16.58
C LEU A 5 27.78 -1.12 15.46
N ALA A 6 28.33 -0.43 14.47
CA ALA A 6 29.04 -1.04 13.35
C ALA A 6 30.46 -1.48 13.71
N ALA A 7 31.13 -0.80 14.65
CA ALA A 7 32.51 -1.06 15.04
C ALA A 7 32.83 -2.55 15.33
N PRO A 8 31.99 -3.31 16.07
CA PRO A 8 32.30 -4.72 16.35
C PRO A 8 32.29 -5.65 15.13
N SER A 9 31.65 -5.25 14.04
CA SER A 9 31.56 -6.07 12.82
C SER A 9 32.87 -6.10 12.01
N GLY A 10 33.76 -5.13 12.23
CA GLY A 10 34.97 -4.95 11.42
C GLY A 10 34.69 -4.50 9.97
N GLN A 11 33.45 -4.26 9.61
CA GLN A 11 33.03 -3.80 8.28
C GLN A 11 32.25 -2.49 8.39
N PRO A 12 32.49 -1.52 7.50
CA PRO A 12 31.70 -0.30 7.47
C PRO A 12 30.23 -0.58 7.16
N LEU A 13 29.34 0.06 7.89
CA LEU A 13 27.90 0.03 7.63
C LEU A 13 27.54 0.99 6.52
N ASP A 14 26.91 0.50 5.46
CA ASP A 14 26.37 1.33 4.39
C ASP A 14 25.15 2.12 4.89
N VAL A 15 25.17 3.43 4.69
CA VAL A 15 24.10 4.32 5.13
C VAL A 15 23.65 5.25 4.01
N HIS A 16 22.34 5.54 4.02
CA HIS A 16 21.76 6.60 3.20
C HIS A 16 21.38 7.78 4.10
N LEU A 17 21.79 8.98 3.72
CA LEU A 17 21.35 10.21 4.38
C LEU A 17 19.98 10.61 3.82
N THR A 18 19.01 10.75 4.70
CA THR A 18 17.68 11.30 4.35
C THR A 18 17.72 12.82 4.51
N ILE A 19 17.22 13.51 3.49
CA ILE A 19 17.10 14.98 3.45
C ILE A 19 15.61 15.30 3.41
N ASP A 20 15.13 16.09 4.35
CA ASP A 20 13.71 16.48 4.39
C ASP A 20 13.46 17.70 3.50
N THR A 21 12.80 17.49 2.38
CA THR A 21 12.38 18.54 1.44
C THR A 21 10.91 18.92 1.57
N GLY A 22 10.26 18.53 2.68
CA GLY A 22 8.86 18.92 2.95
C GLY A 22 7.97 17.82 3.50
N MET A 23 8.51 16.61 3.74
CA MET A 23 7.73 15.52 4.35
C MET A 23 7.50 15.71 5.86
N GLY A 24 8.45 16.35 6.58
CA GLY A 24 8.34 16.59 8.03
C GLY A 24 8.38 15.34 8.90
N ARG A 25 8.86 14.21 8.35
CA ARG A 25 8.87 12.91 9.04
C ARG A 25 10.21 12.54 9.63
N GLY A 26 11.29 12.95 8.99
CA GLY A 26 12.65 12.66 9.42
C GLY A 26 13.68 13.02 8.34
N GLY A 27 14.94 13.11 8.75
CA GLY A 27 16.04 13.55 7.91
C GLY A 27 16.61 14.89 8.37
N VAL A 28 17.69 15.33 7.72
CA VAL A 28 18.26 16.67 7.92
C VAL A 28 17.60 17.67 6.97
N LEU A 29 17.58 18.94 7.36
CA LEU A 29 17.14 19.99 6.45
C LEU A 29 18.13 20.19 5.30
N PRO A 30 17.70 20.72 4.15
CA PRO A 30 18.56 20.89 2.98
C PRO A 30 19.86 21.68 3.24
N ASP A 31 19.79 22.72 4.05
CA ASP A 31 20.94 23.55 4.47
C ASP A 31 21.94 22.82 5.38
N GLN A 32 21.51 21.76 6.04
CA GLN A 32 22.32 20.92 6.91
C GLN A 32 22.97 19.73 6.19
N ALA A 33 22.59 19.46 4.95
CA ALA A 33 22.99 18.25 4.23
C ALA A 33 24.51 18.13 4.06
N ALA A 34 25.20 19.21 3.67
CA ALA A 34 26.65 19.20 3.50
C ALA A 34 27.39 18.90 4.81
N ALA A 35 26.98 19.51 5.92
CA ALA A 35 27.58 19.25 7.23
C ALA A 35 27.33 17.81 7.70
N ALA A 36 26.13 17.26 7.45
CA ALA A 36 25.81 15.87 7.77
C ALA A 36 26.62 14.88 6.95
N ILE A 37 26.84 15.14 5.67
CA ILE A 37 27.72 14.33 4.80
C ILE A 37 29.15 14.34 5.34
N ALA A 38 29.70 15.54 5.64
CA ALA A 38 31.04 15.66 6.19
C ALA A 38 31.17 14.93 7.53
N HIS A 39 30.15 14.98 8.38
CA HIS A 39 30.13 14.24 9.64
C HIS A 39 30.14 12.73 9.41
N ILE A 40 29.30 12.19 8.52
CA ILE A 40 29.29 10.74 8.19
C ILE A 40 30.67 10.31 7.70
N HIS A 41 31.33 11.10 6.86
CA HIS A 41 32.66 10.82 6.36
C HIS A 41 33.76 10.81 7.43
N SER A 42 33.54 11.50 8.56
CA SER A 42 34.47 11.49 9.71
C SER A 42 34.33 10.24 10.58
N LEU A 43 33.30 9.42 10.35
CA LEU A 43 32.99 8.24 11.16
C LEU A 43 33.59 6.98 10.50
N PRO A 44 34.55 6.28 11.16
CA PRO A 44 35.33 5.22 10.54
C PRO A 44 34.55 3.96 10.18
N HIS A 45 33.41 3.74 10.82
CA HIS A 45 32.59 2.54 10.62
C HIS A 45 31.30 2.81 9.84
N LEU A 46 31.14 4.01 9.25
CA LEU A 46 30.04 4.32 8.35
C LEU A 46 30.55 4.61 6.95
N ARG A 47 29.79 4.20 5.96
CA ARG A 47 30.04 4.52 4.55
C ARG A 47 28.77 5.12 3.94
N LEU A 48 28.84 6.36 3.51
CA LEU A 48 27.71 6.99 2.80
C LEU A 48 27.58 6.36 1.41
N THR A 49 26.49 5.67 1.15
CA THR A 49 26.19 4.99 -0.11
C THR A 49 24.96 5.56 -0.81
N GLY A 50 24.25 6.49 -0.19
CA GLY A 50 23.11 7.13 -0.85
C GLY A 50 22.60 8.39 -0.18
N LEU A 51 21.86 9.16 -0.98
CA LEU A 51 21.11 10.33 -0.56
C LEU A 51 19.66 10.16 -0.98
N GLY A 52 18.73 10.50 -0.10
CA GLY A 52 17.33 10.36 -0.43
C GLY A 52 16.42 11.40 0.20
N SER A 53 15.27 11.61 -0.41
CA SER A 53 14.16 12.34 0.19
C SER A 53 12.84 11.59 -0.04
N HIS A 54 11.71 12.18 0.35
CA HIS A 54 10.40 11.59 0.14
C HIS A 54 9.39 12.67 -0.23
N LEU A 55 8.55 12.35 -1.23
CA LEU A 55 7.51 13.27 -1.69
C LEU A 55 6.27 13.11 -0.83
N PRO A 56 5.77 14.19 -0.18
CA PRO A 56 4.64 14.09 0.75
C PRO A 56 3.28 13.98 0.07
N ALA A 57 3.12 14.54 -1.12
CA ALA A 57 1.83 14.73 -1.77
C ALA A 57 1.85 14.42 -3.27
N ALA A 58 2.69 13.49 -3.72
CA ALA A 58 2.86 13.23 -5.15
C ALA A 58 1.62 12.66 -5.85
N ASP A 59 0.69 12.11 -5.10
CA ASP A 59 -0.60 11.57 -5.52
C ASP A 59 -1.79 12.52 -5.26
N GLU A 60 -1.63 13.51 -4.39
CA GLU A 60 -2.71 14.39 -3.95
C GLU A 60 -2.57 15.81 -4.49
N ASP A 61 -1.34 16.36 -4.49
CA ASP A 61 -1.06 17.75 -4.89
C ASP A 61 0.16 17.84 -5.82
N PRO A 62 -0.05 17.76 -7.14
CA PRO A 62 1.02 17.85 -8.12
C PRO A 62 1.74 19.21 -8.14
N GLU A 63 1.06 20.29 -7.81
CA GLU A 63 1.64 21.64 -7.84
C GLU A 63 2.58 21.83 -6.65
N PHE A 64 2.12 21.49 -5.46
CA PHE A 64 2.96 21.48 -4.26
C PHE A 64 4.19 20.56 -4.45
N THR A 65 4.01 19.39 -5.04
CA THR A 65 5.08 18.38 -5.20
C THR A 65 6.23 18.85 -6.08
N ARG A 66 5.99 19.77 -7.01
CA ARG A 66 7.05 20.35 -7.89
C ARG A 66 8.13 21.06 -7.11
N GLN A 67 7.79 21.76 -6.03
CA GLN A 67 8.76 22.49 -5.22
C GLN A 67 9.74 21.57 -4.51
N PRO A 68 9.34 20.61 -3.65
CA PRO A 68 10.26 19.69 -3.01
C PRO A 68 11.05 18.84 -4.02
N PHE A 69 10.45 18.55 -5.16
CA PHE A 69 11.11 17.81 -6.23
C PHE A 69 12.26 18.59 -6.82
N ASN A 70 12.02 19.84 -7.25
CA ASN A 70 13.08 20.72 -7.81
C ASN A 70 14.12 21.10 -6.77
N GLN A 71 13.72 21.30 -5.52
CA GLN A 71 14.63 21.59 -4.42
C GLN A 71 15.62 20.44 -4.20
N PHE A 72 15.14 19.19 -4.25
CA PHE A 72 16.00 18.03 -4.11
C PHE A 72 16.99 17.93 -5.28
N ASP A 73 16.55 18.04 -6.53
CA ASP A 73 17.42 17.97 -7.70
C ASP A 73 18.52 19.06 -7.64
N SER A 74 18.15 20.31 -7.32
CA SER A 74 19.12 21.41 -7.21
C SER A 74 20.11 21.19 -6.06
N LEU A 75 19.64 20.65 -4.94
CA LEU A 75 20.51 20.32 -3.82
C LEU A 75 21.52 19.24 -4.21
N ILE A 76 21.09 18.16 -4.85
CA ILE A 76 21.99 17.08 -5.30
C ILE A 76 23.04 17.62 -6.27
N GLU A 77 22.66 18.47 -7.22
CA GLU A 77 23.59 19.14 -8.12
C GLU A 77 24.65 19.95 -7.35
N SER A 78 24.24 20.69 -6.31
CA SER A 78 25.16 21.47 -5.47
C SER A 78 26.09 20.63 -4.60
N LEU A 79 25.66 19.45 -4.19
CA LEU A 79 26.44 18.51 -3.38
C LEU A 79 27.40 17.65 -4.21
N SER A 80 27.27 17.63 -5.53
CA SER A 80 28.08 16.81 -6.45
C SER A 80 29.60 16.96 -6.26
N PRO A 81 30.19 18.15 -6.03
CA PRO A 81 31.61 18.27 -5.75
C PRO A 81 32.09 17.58 -4.48
N ILE A 82 31.20 17.50 -3.47
CA ILE A 82 31.49 16.88 -2.16
C ILE A 82 31.36 15.36 -2.24
N THR A 83 30.42 14.88 -3.04
CA THR A 83 30.11 13.45 -3.15
C THR A 83 30.94 12.71 -4.18
N ASN A 84 31.41 13.39 -5.25
CA ASN A 84 32.22 12.79 -6.31
C ASN A 84 33.68 12.56 -5.93
N ASN A 85 34.18 13.19 -4.87
CA ASN A 85 35.54 12.98 -4.37
C ASN A 85 35.73 11.67 -3.59
N GLN A 86 34.68 10.84 -3.49
CA GLN A 86 34.71 9.62 -2.72
C GLN A 86 34.65 8.40 -3.65
N SER A 87 35.76 7.73 -3.76
CA SER A 87 35.94 6.44 -4.46
C SER A 87 35.30 6.34 -5.87
N PRO A 88 36.05 6.15 -6.93
CA PRO A 88 35.54 6.00 -8.29
C PRO A 88 34.75 4.69 -8.51
N ILE A 89 34.56 3.87 -7.47
CA ILE A 89 34.10 2.48 -7.60
C ILE A 89 32.62 2.29 -7.26
N THR A 90 31.98 3.19 -6.52
CA THR A 90 30.55 3.01 -6.17
C THR A 90 29.81 4.35 -6.27
N PRO A 91 29.01 4.57 -7.33
CA PRO A 91 28.17 5.76 -7.42
C PRO A 91 27.14 5.75 -6.29
N LEU A 92 26.88 6.93 -5.72
CA LEU A 92 25.84 7.09 -4.72
C LEU A 92 24.47 6.73 -5.30
N HIS A 93 23.65 6.06 -4.49
CA HIS A 93 22.24 5.87 -4.78
C HIS A 93 21.46 7.14 -4.46
N ILE A 94 20.97 7.83 -5.46
CA ILE A 94 20.18 9.04 -5.31
C ILE A 94 18.72 8.69 -5.55
N HIS A 95 17.86 8.90 -4.55
CA HIS A 95 16.46 8.46 -4.64
C HIS A 95 15.48 9.44 -4.00
N LEU A 96 14.38 9.68 -4.71
CA LEU A 96 13.30 10.57 -4.29
C LEU A 96 11.94 9.91 -4.49
N SER A 97 11.71 9.36 -5.69
CA SER A 97 10.40 8.94 -6.16
C SER A 97 9.88 7.68 -5.45
N ASN A 98 8.70 7.81 -4.85
CA ASN A 98 7.79 6.73 -4.51
C ASN A 98 6.98 6.31 -5.76
N SER A 99 5.93 5.49 -5.62
CA SER A 99 5.10 5.05 -6.75
C SER A 99 4.49 6.21 -7.54
N ALA A 100 3.94 7.22 -6.88
CA ALA A 100 3.35 8.38 -7.54
C ALA A 100 4.41 9.26 -8.19
N GLY A 101 5.51 9.51 -7.48
CA GLY A 101 6.64 10.26 -8.02
C GLY A 101 7.22 9.63 -9.29
N LEU A 102 7.34 8.30 -9.32
CA LEU A 102 7.82 7.58 -10.49
C LEU A 102 6.89 7.72 -11.71
N LEU A 103 5.58 7.76 -11.49
CA LEU A 103 4.61 7.88 -12.58
C LEU A 103 4.48 9.31 -13.13
N ALA A 104 4.65 10.32 -12.27
CA ALA A 104 4.30 11.71 -12.60
C ALA A 104 5.51 12.62 -12.87
N TYR A 105 6.70 12.29 -12.36
CA TYR A 105 7.85 13.18 -12.38
C TYR A 105 9.11 12.49 -12.88
N GLN A 106 9.94 13.24 -13.60
CA GLN A 106 11.27 12.80 -14.03
C GLN A 106 12.33 13.65 -13.36
N SER A 107 13.16 13.02 -12.53
CA SER A 107 14.32 13.66 -11.90
C SER A 107 15.53 13.60 -12.83
N ARG A 108 16.37 14.64 -12.75
CA ARG A 108 17.64 14.73 -13.48
C ARG A 108 18.78 14.07 -12.71
N THR A 109 18.62 13.89 -11.41
CA THR A 109 19.69 13.48 -10.51
C THR A 109 19.51 12.09 -9.91
N THR A 110 18.28 11.57 -9.88
CA THR A 110 18.00 10.27 -9.25
C THR A 110 18.36 9.10 -10.17
N ASN A 111 18.97 8.07 -9.57
CA ASN A 111 19.35 6.81 -10.21
C ASN A 111 18.70 5.59 -9.55
N LEU A 112 17.87 5.80 -8.53
CA LEU A 112 17.12 4.77 -7.82
C LEU A 112 15.68 5.24 -7.57
N VAL A 113 14.73 4.31 -7.63
CA VAL A 113 13.32 4.54 -7.32
C VAL A 113 12.83 3.59 -6.23
N ARG A 114 11.80 3.99 -5.50
CA ARG A 114 11.21 3.17 -4.42
C ARG A 114 9.72 2.93 -4.66
N PRO A 115 9.33 2.21 -5.72
CA PRO A 115 7.94 1.85 -5.93
C PRO A 115 7.47 0.89 -4.82
N GLY A 116 6.35 1.19 -4.21
CA GLY A 116 5.68 0.32 -3.24
C GLY A 116 4.37 -0.20 -3.83
N LEU A 117 3.34 0.65 -3.86
CA LEU A 117 1.99 0.30 -4.29
C LEU A 117 1.94 -0.27 -5.72
N MET A 118 2.74 0.28 -6.64
CA MET A 118 2.81 -0.21 -8.03
C MET A 118 3.24 -1.67 -8.13
N LEU A 119 4.07 -2.16 -7.22
CA LEU A 119 4.50 -3.57 -7.19
C LEU A 119 3.34 -4.51 -6.87
N TYR A 120 2.31 -4.00 -6.18
CA TYR A 120 1.06 -4.73 -5.94
C TYR A 120 0.05 -4.58 -7.08
N GLY A 121 0.42 -3.88 -8.16
CA GLY A 121 -0.44 -3.66 -9.31
C GLY A 121 -1.56 -2.66 -9.06
N CYS A 122 -1.40 -1.76 -8.09
CA CYS A 122 -2.31 -0.67 -7.81
C CYS A 122 -1.65 0.67 -8.11
N SER A 123 -2.34 1.53 -8.87
CA SER A 123 -1.85 2.87 -9.16
C SER A 123 -2.27 3.87 -8.09
N PRO A 124 -1.35 4.72 -7.60
CA PRO A 124 -1.72 5.86 -6.77
C PRO A 124 -2.33 7.01 -7.57
N LEU A 125 -2.18 7.00 -8.90
CA LEU A 125 -2.63 8.09 -9.78
C LEU A 125 -3.73 7.63 -10.74
N PRO A 126 -4.76 8.48 -10.98
CA PRO A 126 -5.75 8.25 -12.02
C PRO A 126 -5.11 8.07 -13.41
N GLY A 127 -5.68 7.21 -14.23
CA GLY A 127 -5.23 6.99 -15.62
C GLY A 127 -4.03 6.05 -15.79
N PHE A 128 -3.33 5.67 -14.73
CA PHE A 128 -2.21 4.74 -14.82
C PHE A 128 -2.57 3.29 -14.46
N GLN A 129 -3.75 3.05 -13.88
CA GLN A 129 -4.17 1.70 -13.45
C GLN A 129 -4.20 0.70 -14.61
N ALA A 130 -4.57 1.13 -15.81
CA ALA A 130 -4.62 0.25 -16.98
C ALA A 130 -3.26 -0.33 -17.41
N LYS A 131 -2.16 0.26 -16.94
CA LYS A 131 -0.78 -0.20 -17.17
C LYS A 131 -0.28 -1.20 -16.13
N LEU A 132 -1.06 -1.43 -15.06
CA LEU A 132 -0.69 -2.25 -13.92
C LEU A 132 -1.65 -3.44 -13.80
N GLN A 133 -1.11 -4.59 -13.38
CA GLN A 133 -1.90 -5.79 -13.12
C GLN A 133 -1.91 -6.09 -11.63
N PRO A 134 -3.08 -6.21 -10.97
CA PRO A 134 -3.18 -6.64 -9.59
C PRO A 134 -2.46 -7.98 -9.38
N VAL A 135 -1.58 -8.04 -8.39
CA VAL A 135 -0.82 -9.25 -8.05
C VAL A 135 -1.32 -9.92 -6.78
N MET A 136 -2.24 -9.28 -6.06
CA MET A 136 -2.83 -9.82 -4.85
C MET A 136 -4.35 -9.91 -4.98
N THR A 137 -4.90 -11.07 -4.62
CA THR A 137 -6.34 -11.29 -4.54
C THR A 137 -6.66 -11.84 -3.16
N LEU A 138 -7.60 -11.22 -2.45
CA LEU A 138 -8.13 -11.74 -1.19
C LEU A 138 -9.40 -12.53 -1.47
N LYS A 139 -9.37 -13.81 -1.09
CA LYS A 139 -10.48 -14.73 -1.32
C LYS A 139 -10.92 -15.40 -0.02
N SER A 140 -12.19 -15.75 0.03
CA SER A 140 -12.79 -16.60 1.06
C SER A 140 -13.80 -17.55 0.42
N ARG A 141 -14.66 -18.17 1.26
CA ARG A 141 -15.70 -19.09 0.78
C ARG A 141 -17.00 -18.84 1.52
N VAL A 142 -18.10 -19.19 0.83
CA VAL A 142 -19.42 -19.26 1.44
C VAL A 142 -19.45 -20.41 2.47
N ALA A 143 -19.67 -20.06 3.74
CA ALA A 143 -19.70 -21.02 4.85
C ALA A 143 -21.13 -21.49 5.18
N LEU A 144 -22.12 -20.62 5.00
CA LEU A 144 -23.52 -20.91 5.31
C LEU A 144 -24.43 -20.09 4.38
N ILE A 145 -25.61 -20.63 4.06
CA ILE A 145 -26.67 -19.91 3.34
C ILE A 145 -27.99 -20.09 4.12
N ARG A 146 -28.73 -18.99 4.26
CA ARG A 146 -30.03 -18.97 4.96
C ARG A 146 -31.03 -18.12 4.19
N ASP A 147 -32.25 -18.61 4.10
CA ASP A 147 -33.39 -17.80 3.69
C ASP A 147 -33.99 -17.12 4.92
N LEU A 148 -34.01 -15.78 4.91
CA LEU A 148 -34.42 -14.95 6.04
C LEU A 148 -35.63 -14.11 5.66
N PRO A 149 -36.62 -13.93 6.59
CA PRO A 149 -37.84 -13.17 6.32
C PRO A 149 -37.58 -11.66 6.31
N VAL A 150 -38.54 -10.91 5.78
CA VAL A 150 -38.60 -9.46 5.92
C VAL A 150 -38.55 -9.06 7.42
N GLY A 151 -37.91 -7.94 7.72
CA GLY A 151 -37.77 -7.43 9.10
C GLY A 151 -36.63 -8.10 9.89
N HIS A 152 -35.97 -9.12 9.34
CA HIS A 152 -34.83 -9.76 10.02
C HIS A 152 -33.60 -8.82 10.05
N GLY A 153 -33.08 -8.61 11.27
CA GLY A 153 -31.88 -7.80 11.46
C GLY A 153 -30.62 -8.58 11.19
N ILE A 154 -29.64 -7.97 10.49
CA ILE A 154 -28.39 -8.58 10.13
C ILE A 154 -27.23 -7.97 10.94
N SER A 155 -26.39 -8.85 11.53
CA SER A 155 -25.16 -8.50 12.24
C SER A 155 -25.37 -7.64 13.49
N TYR A 156 -24.25 -7.23 14.10
CA TYR A 156 -24.23 -6.42 15.32
C TYR A 156 -24.91 -5.07 15.13
N GLY A 157 -25.73 -4.71 16.11
CA GLY A 157 -26.44 -3.42 16.13
C GLY A 157 -27.61 -3.37 15.15
N ARG A 158 -27.91 -4.44 14.43
CA ARG A 158 -29.02 -4.51 13.45
C ARG A 158 -29.01 -3.31 12.51
N THR A 159 -27.82 -2.93 12.03
CA THR A 159 -27.64 -1.76 11.15
C THR A 159 -28.18 -1.99 9.75
N ALA A 160 -28.40 -3.26 9.38
CA ALA A 160 -29.17 -3.65 8.21
C ALA A 160 -30.37 -4.46 8.67
N VAL A 161 -31.56 -4.12 8.16
CA VAL A 161 -32.81 -4.86 8.36
C VAL A 161 -33.37 -5.18 6.98
N LEU A 162 -33.73 -6.43 6.76
CA LEU A 162 -34.22 -6.89 5.46
C LEU A 162 -35.58 -6.29 5.15
N ASP A 163 -35.71 -5.64 3.99
CA ASP A 163 -36.93 -5.04 3.46
C ASP A 163 -37.77 -6.04 2.64
N ARG A 164 -37.21 -7.20 2.31
CA ARG A 164 -37.82 -8.31 1.59
C ARG A 164 -37.31 -9.65 2.13
N PRO A 165 -37.99 -10.77 1.83
CA PRO A 165 -37.36 -12.08 2.03
C PRO A 165 -36.09 -12.18 1.23
N SER A 166 -34.97 -12.54 1.88
CA SER A 166 -33.66 -12.52 1.27
C SER A 166 -32.89 -13.79 1.55
N ARG A 167 -32.09 -14.21 0.58
CA ARG A 167 -31.14 -15.29 0.73
C ARG A 167 -29.78 -14.69 1.13
N VAL A 168 -29.33 -15.03 2.33
CA VAL A 168 -28.13 -14.45 2.94
C VAL A 168 -27.05 -15.49 3.09
N ALA A 169 -25.88 -15.22 2.54
CA ALA A 169 -24.68 -16.02 2.71
C ALA A 169 -23.79 -15.46 3.84
N THR A 170 -23.26 -16.35 4.67
CA THR A 170 -22.19 -16.05 5.63
C THR A 170 -20.86 -16.46 5.01
N ILE A 171 -19.92 -15.54 5.01
CA ILE A 171 -18.57 -15.71 4.45
C ILE A 171 -17.56 -15.73 5.60
N GLY A 172 -16.64 -16.70 5.61
CA GLY A 172 -15.66 -16.88 6.66
C GLY A 172 -14.47 -15.93 6.54
N ILE A 173 -14.70 -14.63 6.73
CA ILE A 173 -13.67 -13.59 6.79
C ILE A 173 -14.21 -12.38 7.56
N GLY A 174 -13.36 -11.73 8.34
CA GLY A 174 -13.72 -10.53 9.08
C GLY A 174 -12.52 -9.63 9.40
N TYR A 175 -12.71 -8.70 10.37
CA TYR A 175 -11.63 -7.77 10.71
C TYR A 175 -10.46 -8.44 11.44
N GLY A 176 -10.65 -9.61 12.04
CA GLY A 176 -9.56 -10.43 12.58
C GLY A 176 -8.60 -10.96 11.51
N ASP A 177 -9.06 -11.05 10.26
CA ASP A 177 -8.27 -11.42 9.09
C ASP A 177 -7.67 -10.21 8.38
N GLY A 178 -8.09 -8.99 8.76
CA GLY A 178 -7.67 -7.73 8.17
C GLY A 178 -8.66 -7.12 7.17
N TYR A 179 -9.86 -7.71 7.00
CA TYR A 179 -10.89 -7.06 6.19
C TYR A 179 -11.52 -5.90 6.97
N PRO A 180 -11.54 -4.66 6.45
CA PRO A 180 -11.78 -3.48 7.28
C PRO A 180 -13.20 -3.43 7.82
N ARG A 181 -13.35 -3.23 9.16
CA ARG A 181 -14.66 -3.04 9.79
C ARG A 181 -15.33 -1.73 9.39
N SER A 182 -14.53 -0.70 9.09
CA SER A 182 -14.99 0.63 8.67
C SER A 182 -15.74 0.64 7.34
N ILE A 183 -15.60 -0.41 6.52
CA ILE A 183 -16.33 -0.54 5.25
C ILE A 183 -17.84 -0.73 5.47
N SER A 184 -18.25 -1.12 6.68
CA SER A 184 -19.64 -1.41 7.02
C SER A 184 -20.54 -0.19 6.84
N GLY A 185 -21.65 -0.33 6.11
CA GLY A 185 -22.60 0.75 5.85
C GLY A 185 -22.28 1.62 4.63
N ASN A 186 -21.12 1.42 3.99
CA ASN A 186 -20.69 2.15 2.80
C ASN A 186 -20.96 1.36 1.49
N ASN A 187 -21.99 0.54 1.48
CA ASN A 187 -22.39 -0.30 0.35
C ASN A 187 -21.24 -1.13 -0.26
N PRO A 188 -20.47 -1.86 0.57
CA PRO A 188 -19.45 -2.75 0.03
C PRO A 188 -20.08 -3.95 -0.65
N GLU A 189 -19.34 -4.50 -1.61
CA GLU A 189 -19.75 -5.70 -2.34
C GLU A 189 -18.61 -6.71 -2.35
N VAL A 190 -18.96 -7.96 -2.54
CA VAL A 190 -18.05 -9.07 -2.82
C VAL A 190 -18.43 -9.72 -4.15
N LEU A 191 -17.52 -10.44 -4.79
CA LEU A 191 -17.83 -11.16 -6.02
C LEU A 191 -17.99 -12.65 -5.74
N ILE A 192 -19.11 -13.21 -6.17
CA ILE A 192 -19.40 -14.65 -6.11
C ILE A 192 -19.89 -15.08 -7.49
N ARG A 193 -19.24 -16.08 -8.12
CA ARG A 193 -19.63 -16.57 -9.45
C ARG A 193 -19.89 -15.44 -10.47
N GLN A 194 -18.97 -14.46 -10.57
CA GLN A 194 -19.08 -13.31 -11.49
C GLN A 194 -20.21 -12.31 -11.16
N THR A 195 -20.88 -12.46 -10.02
CA THR A 195 -21.95 -11.56 -9.58
C THR A 195 -21.49 -10.77 -8.37
N ARG A 196 -21.63 -9.44 -8.41
CA ARG A 196 -21.42 -8.58 -7.25
C ARG A 196 -22.57 -8.73 -6.30
N CYS A 197 -22.27 -9.04 -5.05
CA CYS A 197 -23.23 -9.30 -3.98
C CYS A 197 -23.00 -8.30 -2.83
N PRO A 198 -24.03 -7.55 -2.41
CA PRO A 198 -23.86 -6.52 -1.38
C PRO A 198 -23.65 -7.14 0.00
N LEU A 199 -22.72 -6.54 0.77
CA LEU A 199 -22.50 -6.88 2.17
C LEU A 199 -23.60 -6.25 3.03
N LEU A 200 -24.15 -7.04 3.94
CA LEU A 200 -25.24 -6.66 4.84
C LEU A 200 -24.74 -6.45 6.28
N GLY A 201 -25.05 -5.30 6.84
CA GLY A 201 -24.74 -4.98 8.23
C GLY A 201 -23.26 -4.78 8.50
N ARG A 202 -22.81 -5.08 9.71
CA ARG A 202 -21.43 -4.84 10.14
C ARG A 202 -20.53 -6.04 9.86
N VAL A 203 -19.31 -5.77 9.41
CA VAL A 203 -18.22 -6.75 9.42
C VAL A 203 -17.96 -7.18 10.85
N THR A 204 -17.93 -8.49 11.11
CA THR A 204 -17.60 -9.06 12.42
C THR A 204 -16.13 -9.50 12.48
N MET A 205 -15.71 -10.09 13.59
CA MET A 205 -14.32 -10.53 13.74
C MET A 205 -13.91 -11.55 12.67
N ASP A 206 -14.78 -12.53 12.42
CA ASP A 206 -14.44 -13.71 11.61
C ASP A 206 -15.40 -13.93 10.43
N GLN A 207 -16.46 -13.10 10.29
CA GLN A 207 -17.51 -13.33 9.30
C GLN A 207 -18.08 -12.01 8.76
N ILE A 208 -18.56 -12.09 7.51
CA ILE A 208 -19.41 -11.09 6.88
C ILE A 208 -20.68 -11.76 6.34
N MET A 209 -21.77 -11.01 6.26
CA MET A 209 -23.04 -11.44 5.69
C MET A 209 -23.27 -10.73 4.37
N VAL A 210 -23.75 -11.44 3.37
CA VAL A 210 -23.86 -10.98 1.99
C VAL A 210 -25.23 -11.38 1.43
N ASP A 211 -25.92 -10.46 0.76
CA ASP A 211 -27.16 -10.76 0.04
C ASP A 211 -26.83 -11.50 -1.27
N VAL A 212 -27.27 -12.75 -1.36
CA VAL A 212 -27.14 -13.60 -2.54
C VAL A 212 -28.47 -13.90 -3.19
N SER A 213 -29.51 -13.10 -2.92
CA SER A 213 -30.87 -13.31 -3.48
C SER A 213 -30.87 -13.25 -5.02
N ALA A 214 -30.01 -12.42 -5.60
CA ALA A 214 -29.82 -12.33 -7.07
C ALA A 214 -29.02 -13.51 -7.64
N LEU A 215 -28.50 -14.41 -6.81
CA LEU A 215 -27.66 -15.54 -7.20
C LEU A 215 -28.26 -16.88 -6.72
N PRO A 216 -29.35 -17.37 -7.34
CA PRO A 216 -30.10 -18.53 -6.85
C PRO A 216 -29.30 -19.83 -6.79
N HIS A 217 -28.23 -19.92 -7.60
CA HIS A 217 -27.33 -21.08 -7.64
C HIS A 217 -26.09 -20.95 -6.75
N CYS A 218 -26.05 -19.97 -5.84
CA CYS A 218 -25.00 -19.86 -4.83
C CYS A 218 -25.01 -21.08 -3.91
N LEU A 219 -23.85 -21.69 -3.70
CA LEU A 219 -23.69 -22.89 -2.87
C LEU A 219 -22.64 -22.65 -1.76
N ILE A 220 -22.77 -23.42 -0.67
CA ILE A 220 -21.73 -23.51 0.35
C ILE A 220 -20.44 -24.02 -0.34
N GLY A 221 -19.30 -23.37 -0.03
CA GLY A 221 -18.02 -23.63 -0.64
C GLY A 221 -17.69 -22.77 -1.87
N ASP A 222 -18.66 -22.04 -2.43
CA ASP A 222 -18.39 -21.10 -3.52
C ASP A 222 -17.30 -20.09 -3.12
N GLU A 223 -16.40 -19.81 -4.06
CA GLU A 223 -15.34 -18.82 -3.86
C GLU A 223 -15.92 -17.41 -3.85
N VAL A 224 -15.37 -16.60 -2.97
CA VAL A 224 -15.75 -15.20 -2.78
C VAL A 224 -14.48 -14.35 -2.94
N GLU A 225 -14.46 -13.44 -3.91
CA GLU A 225 -13.41 -12.42 -4.03
C GLU A 225 -13.81 -11.17 -3.24
N LEU A 226 -12.95 -10.77 -2.30
CA LEU A 226 -13.12 -9.56 -1.48
C LEU A 226 -12.46 -8.35 -2.14
N PHE A 227 -11.28 -8.56 -2.70
CA PHE A 227 -10.60 -7.66 -3.63
C PHE A 227 -9.63 -8.45 -4.53
N GLY A 228 -9.36 -7.93 -5.71
CA GLY A 228 -8.51 -8.58 -6.70
C GLY A 228 -8.68 -7.97 -8.09
N SER A 229 -8.82 -8.82 -9.08
CA SER A 229 -8.96 -8.39 -10.48
C SER A 229 -10.32 -7.77 -10.80
N HIS A 230 -11.39 -8.18 -10.09
CA HIS A 230 -12.76 -7.75 -10.38
C HIS A 230 -13.29 -6.73 -9.37
N ILE A 231 -12.78 -6.75 -8.16
CA ILE A 231 -13.03 -5.74 -7.13
C ILE A 231 -11.68 -5.09 -6.81
N PRO A 232 -11.40 -3.89 -7.35
CA PRO A 232 -10.14 -3.22 -7.10
C PRO A 232 -9.94 -2.93 -5.60
N VAL A 233 -8.72 -3.09 -5.10
CA VAL A 233 -8.38 -2.73 -3.71
C VAL A 233 -8.65 -1.26 -3.41
N SER A 234 -8.53 -0.38 -4.41
CA SER A 234 -8.87 1.04 -4.30
C SER A 234 -10.36 1.28 -4.04
N GLU A 235 -11.25 0.43 -4.60
CA GLU A 235 -12.68 0.48 -4.28
C GLU A 235 -12.94 0.11 -2.81
N VAL A 236 -12.29 -0.95 -2.33
CA VAL A 236 -12.37 -1.38 -0.92
C VAL A 236 -11.84 -0.28 0.01
N ALA A 237 -10.69 0.32 -0.34
CA ALA A 237 -10.09 1.40 0.43
C ALA A 237 -11.02 2.62 0.50
N ALA A 238 -11.57 3.06 -0.63
CA ALA A 238 -12.51 4.19 -0.68
C ALA A 238 -13.76 3.93 0.18
N LYS A 239 -14.35 2.75 0.08
CA LYS A 239 -15.52 2.35 0.90
C LYS A 239 -15.17 2.20 2.39
N ALA A 240 -13.91 1.91 2.72
CA ALA A 240 -13.42 1.85 4.09
C ALA A 240 -12.94 3.21 4.63
N ASN A 241 -12.99 4.27 3.81
CA ASN A 241 -12.48 5.60 4.11
C ASN A 241 -10.99 5.59 4.48
N THR A 242 -10.20 4.89 3.69
CA THR A 242 -8.75 4.74 3.85
C THR A 242 -8.03 4.62 2.49
N ILE A 243 -6.78 4.23 2.50
CA ILE A 243 -5.91 4.12 1.32
C ILE A 243 -5.54 2.65 1.01
N PRO A 244 -5.25 2.30 -0.26
CA PRO A 244 -4.90 0.93 -0.65
C PRO A 244 -3.74 0.31 0.13
N TRP A 245 -2.75 1.12 0.54
CA TRP A 245 -1.62 0.66 1.35
C TRP A 245 -2.09 0.04 2.68
N GLU A 246 -3.05 0.69 3.36
CA GLU A 246 -3.60 0.18 4.61
C GLU A 246 -4.32 -1.15 4.39
N ILE A 247 -5.12 -1.26 3.32
CA ILE A 247 -5.81 -2.53 2.99
C ILE A 247 -4.81 -3.67 2.78
N PHE A 248 -3.75 -3.45 2.01
CA PHE A 248 -2.73 -4.49 1.78
C PHE A 248 -1.98 -4.89 3.05
N THR A 249 -1.63 -3.92 3.89
CA THR A 249 -0.84 -4.16 5.10
C THR A 249 -1.67 -4.67 6.27
N SER A 250 -3.00 -4.48 6.26
CA SER A 250 -3.89 -4.95 7.32
C SER A 250 -4.13 -6.47 7.28
N ILE A 251 -3.92 -7.13 6.13
CA ILE A 251 -4.16 -8.57 6.01
C ILE A 251 -3.23 -9.34 6.96
N THR A 252 -3.84 -9.99 7.95
CA THR A 252 -3.14 -10.62 9.05
C THR A 252 -2.49 -11.97 8.67
N PRO A 253 -1.56 -12.51 9.47
CA PRO A 253 -0.98 -13.84 9.27
C PRO A 253 -2.00 -14.99 9.35
N ARG A 254 -3.20 -14.76 9.85
CA ARG A 254 -4.29 -15.75 9.85
C ARG A 254 -4.71 -16.16 8.43
N VAL A 255 -4.55 -15.27 7.47
CA VAL A 255 -4.86 -15.52 6.05
C VAL A 255 -3.70 -16.26 5.40
N ASN A 256 -3.95 -17.47 4.90
CA ASN A 256 -2.96 -18.25 4.17
C ASN A 256 -2.58 -17.53 2.87
N ARG A 257 -1.28 -17.43 2.60
CA ARG A 257 -0.74 -16.84 1.38
C ARG A 257 -0.32 -17.92 0.41
N LEU A 258 -0.92 -17.90 -0.78
CA LEU A 258 -0.58 -18.78 -1.88
C LEU A 258 0.14 -17.99 -2.95
N TYR A 259 1.40 -18.32 -3.22
CA TYR A 259 2.19 -17.69 -4.28
C TYR A 259 2.05 -18.51 -5.55
N LEU A 260 1.41 -17.92 -6.56
CA LEU A 260 1.20 -18.57 -7.86
C LEU A 260 2.31 -18.13 -8.81
N GLN A 261 3.10 -19.08 -9.31
CA GLN A 261 4.01 -18.82 -10.42
C GLN A 261 3.20 -18.87 -11.72
N LYS A 262 3.34 -17.84 -12.58
CA LYS A 262 2.89 -17.96 -13.96
C LYS A 262 3.69 -19.10 -14.59
N SER A 263 3.03 -20.17 -15.03
CA SER A 263 3.67 -21.13 -15.94
C SER A 263 4.14 -20.35 -17.15
N SER A 264 5.45 -20.42 -17.43
CA SER A 264 6.01 -19.89 -18.69
C SER A 264 5.33 -20.64 -19.83
N THR A 265 4.39 -19.97 -20.52
CA THR A 265 3.87 -20.41 -21.82
C THR A 265 4.73 -19.80 -22.89
#